data_81eb838717fe832fa0a990245f65593c
#
_entry.id   81eb838717fe832fa0a990245f65593c
#
_cell.length_a   1.000
_cell.length_b   1.000
_cell.length_c   1.000
_cell.angle_alpha   90.00
_cell.angle_beta   90.00
_cell.angle_gamma   90.00
#
_symmetry.space_group_name_H-M   'P 1'
#
loop_
_entity.id
_entity.type
_entity.pdbx_description
1 polymer ?
#
loop_
_entity_poly.entity_id
_entity_poly.type
_entity_poly.pdbx_seq_one_letter_code
_entity_poly.pdbx_strand_id
1 'polypeptide(L)'
;MAFVKDMLRMWAHSWKRFISIAMITLLGVAVLTGIYAGCRDAFRSTDRFFDAQGLHDVQVLSTAGLSNGDIAALRKVNGVAKVQAERSQEVTFDLDGRKSATMQEIGTNGIDQPYLQEGRMPKKAGEIAVTRKFIRDSGKRIGSRLTVTPESASS
;
A
#
# COMPACT_ATOMS: atom_id res chain seq x y z
N MET A 1 57.12 -34.53 3.80
CA MET A 1 55.93 -34.76 2.94
C MET A 1 54.94 -35.78 3.48
N ALA A 2 55.25 -36.52 4.53
CA ALA A 2 54.31 -37.50 5.17
C ALA A 2 53.11 -36.82 5.82
N PHE A 3 53.34 -35.72 6.54
CA PHE A 3 52.30 -35.01 7.31
C PHE A 3 51.10 -34.50 6.48
N VAL A 4 51.35 -33.97 5.29
CA VAL A 4 50.27 -33.50 4.38
C VAL A 4 49.45 -34.67 3.85
N LYS A 5 50.08 -35.79 3.59
CA LYS A 5 49.43 -37.01 3.08
C LYS A 5 48.52 -37.63 4.15
N ASP A 6 48.96 -37.62 5.42
CA ASP A 6 48.13 -38.09 6.53
C ASP A 6 46.97 -37.16 6.85
N MET A 7 47.15 -35.85 6.71
CA MET A 7 46.09 -34.86 6.84
C MET A 7 45.01 -35.02 5.78
N LEU A 8 45.40 -35.23 4.53
CA LEU A 8 44.46 -35.49 3.44
C LEU A 8 43.71 -36.82 3.59
N ARG A 9 44.39 -37.83 4.13
CA ARG A 9 43.80 -39.15 4.38
C ARG A 9 42.77 -39.08 5.54
N MET A 10 43.05 -38.33 6.59
CA MET A 10 42.13 -38.07 7.70
C MET A 10 40.92 -37.25 7.23
N TRP A 11 41.12 -36.27 6.33
CA TRP A 11 40.05 -35.52 5.71
C TRP A 11 39.13 -36.40 4.85
N ALA A 12 39.71 -37.27 4.03
CA ALA A 12 38.96 -38.21 3.19
C ALA A 12 38.15 -39.23 4.01
N HIS A 13 38.59 -39.57 5.23
CA HIS A 13 37.87 -40.47 6.09
C HIS A 13 36.73 -39.76 6.85
N SER A 14 36.85 -38.47 7.13
CA SER A 14 35.86 -37.65 7.86
C SER A 14 34.98 -36.83 6.95
N TRP A 15 35.01 -37.04 5.65
CA TRP A 15 34.29 -36.28 4.62
C TRP A 15 32.78 -36.09 4.89
N LYS A 16 32.11 -37.19 5.32
CA LYS A 16 30.66 -37.13 5.64
C LYS A 16 30.35 -36.15 6.75
N ARG A 17 31.20 -36.11 7.80
CA ARG A 17 31.04 -35.23 8.96
C ARG A 17 31.31 -33.78 8.58
N PHE A 18 32.31 -33.56 7.72
CA PHE A 18 32.65 -32.23 7.20
C PHE A 18 31.52 -31.66 6.32
N ILE A 19 30.95 -32.46 5.43
CA ILE A 19 29.80 -32.06 4.60
C ILE A 19 28.59 -31.71 5.49
N SER A 20 28.28 -32.49 6.51
CA SER A 20 27.15 -32.18 7.39
C SER A 20 27.31 -30.82 8.06
N ILE A 21 28.50 -30.51 8.58
CA ILE A 21 28.78 -29.21 9.19
C ILE A 21 28.69 -28.08 8.15
N ALA A 22 29.30 -28.29 6.96
CA ALA A 22 29.25 -27.33 5.87
C ALA A 22 27.79 -27.06 5.41
N MET A 23 26.97 -28.09 5.30
CA MET A 23 25.56 -27.96 4.94
C MET A 23 24.75 -27.18 5.98
N ILE A 24 24.98 -27.43 7.28
CA ILE A 24 24.29 -26.69 8.33
C ILE A 24 24.68 -25.21 8.32
N THR A 25 25.96 -24.91 8.20
CA THR A 25 26.43 -23.52 8.13
C THR A 25 25.94 -22.82 6.87
N LEU A 26 25.97 -23.47 5.72
CA LEU A 26 25.45 -22.97 4.47
C LEU A 26 23.94 -22.68 4.55
N LEU A 27 23.17 -23.61 5.16
CA LEU A 27 21.76 -23.42 5.37
C LEU A 27 21.48 -22.21 6.28
N GLY A 28 22.22 -22.07 7.37
CA GLY A 28 22.10 -20.93 8.28
C GLY A 28 22.36 -19.59 7.60
N VAL A 29 23.43 -19.50 6.82
CA VAL A 29 23.76 -18.28 6.06
C VAL A 29 22.72 -18.02 4.96
N ALA A 30 22.28 -19.07 4.25
CA ALA A 30 21.29 -18.92 3.18
C ALA A 30 19.94 -18.40 3.70
N VAL A 31 19.47 -18.93 4.85
CA VAL A 31 18.23 -18.48 5.47
C VAL A 31 18.36 -17.02 5.92
N LEU A 32 19.44 -16.66 6.59
CA LEU A 32 19.65 -15.32 7.10
C LEU A 32 19.72 -14.28 5.97
N THR A 33 20.49 -14.57 4.93
CA THR A 33 20.62 -13.69 3.76
C THR A 33 19.34 -13.64 2.96
N GLY A 34 18.61 -14.75 2.83
CA GLY A 34 17.34 -14.82 2.13
C GLY A 34 16.25 -13.98 2.80
N ILE A 35 16.13 -14.06 4.13
CA ILE A 35 15.19 -13.21 4.89
C ILE A 35 15.54 -11.73 4.73
N TYR A 36 16.82 -11.38 4.88
CA TYR A 36 17.26 -9.99 4.75
C TYR A 36 16.99 -9.42 3.36
N ALA A 37 17.30 -10.18 2.31
CA ALA A 37 17.03 -9.78 0.94
C ALA A 37 15.52 -9.63 0.68
N GLY A 38 14.71 -10.58 1.14
CA GLY A 38 13.27 -10.54 0.99
C GLY A 38 12.61 -9.34 1.67
N CYS A 39 13.03 -9.02 2.90
CA CYS A 39 12.56 -7.81 3.59
C CYS A 39 12.92 -6.54 2.82
N ARG A 40 14.15 -6.43 2.34
CA ARG A 40 14.61 -5.27 1.59
C ARG A 40 13.85 -5.09 0.27
N ASP A 41 13.55 -6.16 -0.42
CA ASP A 41 12.79 -6.11 -1.67
C ASP A 41 11.32 -5.75 -1.42
N ALA A 42 10.73 -6.25 -0.33
CA ALA A 42 9.38 -5.87 0.09
C ALA A 42 9.29 -4.35 0.38
N PHE A 43 10.21 -3.79 1.16
CA PHE A 43 10.25 -2.35 1.42
C PHE A 43 10.39 -1.54 0.14
N ARG A 44 11.33 -1.89 -0.74
CA ARG A 44 11.52 -1.18 -2.01
C ARG A 44 10.31 -1.26 -2.94
N SER A 45 9.63 -2.40 -2.94
CA SER A 45 8.41 -2.56 -3.74
C SER A 45 7.28 -1.68 -3.21
N THR A 46 7.15 -1.60 -1.88
CA THR A 46 6.17 -0.75 -1.20
C THR A 46 6.45 0.73 -1.45
N ASP A 47 7.70 1.17 -1.30
CA ASP A 47 8.11 2.56 -1.57
C ASP A 47 7.79 2.95 -3.01
N ARG A 48 8.17 2.13 -3.98
CA ARG A 48 7.86 2.37 -5.40
C ARG A 48 6.37 2.46 -5.68
N PHE A 49 5.57 1.65 -5.00
CA PHE A 49 4.12 1.70 -5.14
C PHE A 49 3.56 3.01 -4.60
N PHE A 50 3.98 3.43 -3.42
CA PHE A 50 3.53 4.67 -2.80
C PHE A 50 4.00 5.90 -3.57
N ASP A 51 5.25 5.91 -4.03
CA ASP A 51 5.78 6.98 -4.89
C ASP A 51 4.98 7.09 -6.19
N ALA A 52 4.63 5.98 -6.81
CA ALA A 52 3.85 5.95 -8.05
C ALA A 52 2.41 6.46 -7.86
N GLN A 53 1.83 6.29 -6.66
CA GLN A 53 0.50 6.80 -6.31
C GLN A 53 0.55 8.21 -5.71
N GLY A 54 1.74 8.75 -5.46
CA GLY A 54 1.93 10.07 -4.86
C GLY A 54 1.38 10.16 -3.44
N LEU A 55 1.67 9.13 -2.61
CA LEU A 55 1.21 9.13 -1.23
C LEU A 55 1.62 10.42 -0.52
N HIS A 56 0.70 11.00 0.24
CA HIS A 56 0.96 12.20 1.03
C HIS A 56 1.94 11.92 2.17
N ASP A 57 2.82 12.87 2.46
CA ASP A 57 3.74 12.79 3.61
C ASP A 57 3.04 13.19 4.91
N VAL A 58 2.11 14.15 4.83
CA VAL A 58 1.39 14.68 5.99
C VAL A 58 -0.08 14.90 5.66
N GLN A 59 -0.96 14.43 6.52
CA GLN A 59 -2.40 14.69 6.47
C GLN A 59 -2.80 15.62 7.61
N VAL A 60 -3.49 16.70 7.27
CA VAL A 60 -4.05 17.65 8.23
C VAL A 60 -5.56 17.50 8.27
N LEU A 61 -6.07 17.12 9.43
CA LEU A 61 -7.50 16.93 9.67
C LEU A 61 -8.03 18.00 10.61
N SER A 62 -9.22 18.53 10.32
CA SER A 62 -9.93 19.46 11.19
C SER A 62 -11.37 19.02 11.34
N THR A 63 -11.85 18.97 12.57
CA THR A 63 -13.26 18.66 12.89
C THR A 63 -14.21 19.77 12.45
N ALA A 64 -13.73 21.01 12.37
CA ALA A 64 -14.49 22.16 11.89
C ALA A 64 -14.36 22.40 10.38
N GLY A 65 -13.59 21.54 9.69
CA GLY A 65 -13.20 21.73 8.31
C GLY A 65 -12.02 22.70 8.16
N LEU A 66 -11.49 22.78 6.96
CA LEU A 66 -10.39 23.68 6.58
C LEU A 66 -10.93 24.70 5.58
N SER A 67 -10.68 25.97 5.82
CA SER A 67 -11.03 27.04 4.91
C SER A 67 -10.04 27.17 3.76
N ASN A 68 -10.45 27.87 2.68
CA ASN A 68 -9.54 28.19 1.59
C ASN A 68 -8.34 29.04 2.05
N GLY A 69 -8.49 29.81 3.14
CA GLY A 69 -7.43 30.58 3.77
C GLY A 69 -6.37 29.67 4.40
N ASP A 70 -6.82 28.62 5.10
CA ASP A 70 -5.93 27.61 5.71
C ASP A 70 -5.13 26.85 4.65
N ILE A 71 -5.80 26.46 3.56
CA ILE A 71 -5.14 25.80 2.43
C ILE A 71 -4.09 26.73 1.78
N ALA A 72 -4.41 28.01 1.64
CA ALA A 72 -3.47 28.99 1.10
C ALA A 72 -2.29 29.23 2.06
N ALA A 73 -2.52 29.20 3.36
CA ALA A 73 -1.47 29.29 4.37
C ALA A 73 -0.53 28.07 4.34
N LEU A 74 -1.09 26.85 4.25
CA LEU A 74 -0.32 25.61 4.14
C LEU A 74 0.59 25.60 2.90
N ARG A 75 0.12 26.12 1.78
CA ARG A 75 0.93 26.23 0.54
C ARG A 75 2.14 27.14 0.68
N LYS A 76 2.13 28.06 1.65
CA LYS A 76 3.23 29.01 1.89
C LYS A 76 4.25 28.48 2.90
N VAL A 77 3.97 27.38 3.56
CA VAL A 77 4.90 26.80 4.53
C VAL A 77 6.16 26.31 3.80
N ASN A 78 7.30 26.67 4.34
CA ASN A 78 8.58 26.25 3.78
C ASN A 78 8.74 24.73 3.87
N GLY A 79 9.11 24.09 2.76
CA GLY A 79 9.23 22.64 2.64
C GLY A 79 7.96 21.94 2.13
N VAL A 80 6.84 22.64 1.97
CA VAL A 80 5.63 22.08 1.37
C VAL A 80 5.70 22.20 -0.15
N ALA A 81 5.76 21.07 -0.84
CA ALA A 81 5.81 21.02 -2.30
C ALA A 81 4.43 21.13 -2.93
N LYS A 82 3.43 20.44 -2.38
CA LYS A 82 2.06 20.40 -2.90
C LYS A 82 1.07 20.31 -1.73
N VAL A 83 -0.09 20.90 -1.89
CA VAL A 83 -1.22 20.78 -0.96
C VAL A 83 -2.46 20.41 -1.76
N GLN A 84 -3.13 19.34 -1.35
CA GLN A 84 -4.40 18.89 -1.90
C GLN A 84 -5.47 19.01 -0.80
N ALA A 85 -6.56 19.69 -1.13
CA ALA A 85 -7.74 19.67 -0.31
C ALA A 85 -8.61 18.49 -0.75
N GLU A 86 -9.08 17.70 0.20
CA GLU A 86 -9.97 16.58 -0.04
C GLU A 86 -11.23 16.75 0.80
N ARG A 87 -12.33 16.31 0.24
CA ARG A 87 -13.60 16.21 0.97
C ARG A 87 -13.94 14.74 1.12
N SER A 88 -14.23 14.35 2.34
CA SER A 88 -14.81 13.05 2.65
C SER A 88 -16.22 13.24 3.21
N GLN A 89 -17.13 12.41 2.77
CA GLN A 89 -18.51 12.42 3.23
C GLN A 89 -18.99 11.00 3.48
N GLU A 90 -19.66 10.79 4.58
CA GLU A 90 -20.32 9.53 4.85
C GLU A 90 -21.61 9.46 4.03
N VAL A 91 -21.79 8.36 3.34
CA VAL A 91 -22.92 8.13 2.44
C VAL A 91 -23.53 6.77 2.72
N THR A 92 -24.82 6.68 2.55
CA THR A 92 -25.55 5.44 2.71
C THR A 92 -25.98 4.90 1.34
N PHE A 93 -25.79 3.62 1.15
CA PHE A 93 -26.25 2.88 -0.03
C PHE A 93 -27.37 1.93 0.35
N ASP A 94 -28.34 1.79 -0.53
CA ASP A 94 -29.37 0.76 -0.43
C ASP A 94 -28.92 -0.48 -1.22
N LEU A 95 -28.34 -1.44 -0.50
CA LEU A 95 -27.80 -2.70 -1.02
C LEU A 95 -28.20 -3.82 -0.07
N ASP A 96 -29.35 -4.49 -0.31
CA ASP A 96 -29.87 -5.53 0.59
C ASP A 96 -29.88 -5.14 2.07
N GLY A 97 -30.29 -3.89 2.32
CA GLY A 97 -30.19 -3.19 3.59
C GLY A 97 -29.28 -1.97 3.52
N ARG A 98 -29.47 -1.06 4.47
CA ARG A 98 -28.73 0.18 4.56
C ARG A 98 -27.28 -0.09 4.95
N LYS A 99 -26.33 0.26 4.09
CA LYS A 99 -24.89 0.17 4.34
C LYS A 99 -24.26 1.55 4.17
N SER A 100 -23.43 1.95 5.11
CA SER A 100 -22.64 3.19 5.03
C SER A 100 -21.24 2.94 4.46
N ALA A 101 -20.74 3.94 3.76
CA ALA A 101 -19.37 4.01 3.29
C ALA A 101 -18.92 5.47 3.23
N THR A 102 -17.63 5.67 3.32
CA THR A 102 -17.00 6.98 3.13
C THR A 102 -16.76 7.22 1.65
N MET A 103 -17.33 8.27 1.11
CA MET A 103 -17.06 8.77 -0.23
C MET A 103 -16.01 9.87 -0.13
N GLN A 104 -14.92 9.72 -0.88
CA GLN A 104 -13.80 10.64 -0.87
C GLN A 104 -13.62 11.26 -2.26
N GLU A 105 -13.32 12.54 -2.32
CA GLU A 105 -13.01 13.24 -3.55
C GLU A 105 -11.63 12.79 -4.06
N ILE A 106 -11.54 12.48 -5.34
CA ILE A 106 -10.26 12.13 -5.98
C ILE A 106 -9.57 13.42 -6.40
N GLY A 107 -8.40 13.67 -5.83
CA GLY A 107 -7.62 14.85 -6.16
C GLY A 107 -7.05 14.82 -7.57
N THR A 108 -6.80 16.00 -8.12
CA THR A 108 -6.32 16.17 -9.50
C THR A 108 -4.84 16.52 -9.61
N ASN A 109 -4.17 16.81 -8.48
CA ASN A 109 -2.78 17.29 -8.47
C ASN A 109 -1.73 16.19 -8.26
N GLY A 110 -2.15 14.92 -8.32
CA GLY A 110 -1.26 13.76 -8.27
C GLY A 110 -0.90 13.30 -6.87
N ILE A 111 -1.57 13.78 -5.82
CA ILE A 111 -1.47 13.24 -4.47
C ILE A 111 -2.56 12.17 -4.29
N ASP A 112 -2.22 11.08 -3.59
CA ASP A 112 -3.14 9.99 -3.22
C ASP A 112 -3.96 9.44 -4.40
N GLN A 113 -3.30 9.21 -5.52
CA GLN A 113 -4.01 8.68 -6.69
C GLN A 113 -4.40 7.22 -6.49
N PRO A 114 -5.68 6.88 -6.62
CA PRO A 114 -6.12 5.51 -6.44
C PRO A 114 -5.57 4.59 -7.55
N TYR A 115 -5.10 3.42 -7.15
CA TYR A 115 -4.66 2.39 -8.08
C TYR A 115 -5.86 1.72 -8.77
N LEU A 116 -6.02 1.97 -10.05
CA LEU A 116 -7.10 1.39 -10.84
C LEU A 116 -6.78 -0.05 -11.24
N GLN A 117 -7.59 -1.00 -10.78
CA GLN A 117 -7.46 -2.42 -11.15
C GLN A 117 -8.24 -2.77 -12.41
N GLU A 118 -9.45 -2.25 -12.55
CA GLU A 118 -10.35 -2.54 -13.66
C GLU A 118 -11.19 -1.30 -14.02
N GLY A 119 -11.57 -1.18 -15.28
CA GLY A 119 -12.41 -0.10 -15.77
C GLY A 119 -11.64 1.18 -16.08
N ARG A 120 -12.21 2.34 -15.74
CA ARG A 120 -11.59 3.65 -15.92
C ARG A 120 -11.88 4.56 -14.74
N MET A 121 -11.03 5.54 -14.54
CA MET A 121 -11.29 6.58 -13.54
C MET A 121 -12.54 7.40 -13.87
N PRO A 122 -13.31 7.86 -12.88
CA PRO A 122 -14.43 8.77 -13.07
C PRO A 122 -13.99 10.05 -13.77
N LYS A 123 -14.74 10.47 -14.78
CA LYS A 123 -14.48 11.70 -15.54
C LYS A 123 -15.65 12.65 -15.58
N LYS A 124 -16.84 12.15 -15.24
CA LYS A 124 -18.09 12.90 -15.30
C LYS A 124 -18.78 12.90 -13.94
N ALA A 125 -19.55 13.93 -13.69
CA ALA A 125 -20.42 13.97 -12.52
C ALA A 125 -21.36 12.76 -12.51
N GLY A 126 -21.54 12.13 -11.34
CA GLY A 126 -22.32 10.93 -11.18
C GLY A 126 -21.57 9.61 -11.44
N GLU A 127 -20.29 9.67 -11.81
CA GLU A 127 -19.43 8.48 -11.87
C GLU A 127 -18.62 8.35 -10.58
N ILE A 128 -18.52 7.14 -10.08
CA ILE A 128 -17.72 6.84 -8.88
C ILE A 128 -16.79 5.66 -9.13
N ALA A 129 -15.63 5.66 -8.51
CA ALA A 129 -14.77 4.50 -8.37
C ALA A 129 -15.09 3.82 -7.04
N VAL A 130 -15.10 2.49 -7.04
CA VAL A 130 -15.40 1.71 -5.84
C VAL A 130 -14.29 0.71 -5.57
N THR A 131 -14.11 0.34 -4.31
CA THR A 131 -13.11 -0.65 -3.93
C THR A 131 -13.52 -2.06 -4.37
N ARG A 132 -12.55 -2.94 -4.57
CA ARG A 132 -12.80 -4.36 -4.85
C ARG A 132 -13.66 -5.01 -3.76
N LYS A 133 -13.46 -4.59 -2.50
CA LYS A 133 -14.29 -5.05 -1.38
C LYS A 133 -15.76 -4.70 -1.58
N PHE A 134 -16.05 -3.45 -1.97
CA PHE A 134 -17.41 -3.00 -2.25
C PHE A 134 -18.08 -3.83 -3.36
N ILE A 135 -17.40 -4.08 -4.47
CA ILE A 135 -17.90 -4.92 -5.58
C ILE A 135 -18.26 -6.32 -5.08
N ARG A 136 -17.37 -6.94 -4.32
CA ARG A 136 -17.59 -8.28 -3.78
C ARG A 136 -18.77 -8.34 -2.81
N ASP A 137 -18.85 -7.38 -1.89
CA ASP A 137 -19.84 -7.37 -0.82
C ASP A 137 -21.23 -6.90 -1.29
N SER A 138 -21.30 -6.15 -2.40
CA SER A 138 -22.55 -5.66 -3.00
C SER A 138 -23.09 -6.53 -4.11
N GLY A 139 -22.31 -7.47 -4.65
CA GLY A 139 -22.67 -8.26 -5.84
C GLY A 139 -22.84 -7.43 -7.11
N LYS A 140 -22.56 -6.14 -7.09
CA LYS A 140 -22.66 -5.25 -8.26
C LYS A 140 -21.50 -5.44 -9.22
N ARG A 141 -21.67 -4.94 -10.44
CA ARG A 141 -20.64 -4.98 -11.49
C ARG A 141 -20.28 -3.57 -11.92
N ILE A 142 -19.12 -3.42 -12.55
CA ILE A 142 -18.72 -2.15 -13.18
C ILE A 142 -19.79 -1.73 -14.20
N GLY A 143 -20.22 -0.47 -14.12
CA GLY A 143 -21.32 0.07 -14.94
C GLY A 143 -22.71 -0.05 -14.32
N SER A 144 -22.85 -0.70 -13.16
CA SER A 144 -24.13 -0.70 -12.42
C SER A 144 -24.44 0.70 -11.88
N ARG A 145 -25.73 1.03 -11.77
CA ARG A 145 -26.20 2.23 -11.08
C ARG A 145 -26.36 1.98 -9.59
N LEU A 146 -26.00 2.98 -8.80
CA LEU A 146 -26.12 3.01 -7.36
C LEU A 146 -26.90 4.25 -6.95
N THR A 147 -27.85 4.08 -6.04
CA THR A 147 -28.48 5.23 -5.37
C THR A 147 -27.67 5.54 -4.11
N VAL A 148 -27.16 6.75 -4.05
CA VAL A 148 -26.33 7.23 -2.94
C VAL A 148 -27.15 8.28 -2.19
N THR A 149 -27.35 8.09 -0.91
CA THR A 149 -27.98 9.08 -0.04
C THR A 149 -26.90 9.66 0.86
N PRO A 150 -26.62 10.97 0.78
CA PRO A 150 -25.69 11.59 1.72
C PRO A 150 -26.29 11.52 3.11
N GLU A 151 -25.49 11.11 4.07
CA GLU A 151 -25.89 11.21 5.46
C GLU A 151 -25.81 12.69 5.84
N SER A 152 -26.97 13.33 6.03
CA SER A 152 -27.02 14.70 6.52
C SER A 152 -26.36 14.72 7.89
N ALA A 153 -25.30 15.53 8.04
CA ALA A 153 -24.73 15.81 9.33
C ALA A 153 -25.89 16.22 10.25
N SER A 154 -26.22 15.38 11.20
CA SER A 154 -27.14 15.74 12.27
C SER A 154 -26.50 16.89 13.05
N SER A 155 -27.14 18.04 12.95
CA SER A 155 -26.80 19.25 13.71
C SER A 155 -26.75 18.97 15.20
#